data_65e839b82c3b34abbe38a97d97136b05
#
_entry.id   65e839b82c3b34abbe38a97d97136b05
#
_cell.length_a   1.000
_cell.length_b   1.000
_cell.length_c   1.000
_cell.angle_alpha   90.00
_cell.angle_beta   90.00
_cell.angle_gamma   90.00
#
_symmetry.space_group_name_H-M   'P 1'
#
loop_
_entity.id
_entity.type
_entity.pdbx_description
1 polymer ?
#
loop_
_entity_poly.entity_id
_entity_poly.type
_entity_poly.pdbx_seq_one_letter_code
_entity_poly.pdbx_strand_id
1 'polypeptide(L)'
;MKVLQICHKPPLPSTDGGCIAINNISKGLIKELGSIKVLTINTLKHPFDLKNFDKNYIKNSKIESTFVDTKLNIVDAFSNLVTYDSYNISRFFSPDFNALIIKTLKSESFDIVLLESLFTTPYIETVRNYSSSKIILRSHNLEYIIWQRLSRESVNPAKKIYLKLLSSQLKNYELNILKKIDGIATISNQDKNKYLE
;
A
#
# COMPACT_ATOMS: atom_id res chain seq x y z
N MET A 1 -16.53 15.28 -4.91
CA MET A 1 -15.26 14.80 -4.36
C MET A 1 -14.65 13.79 -5.31
N LYS A 2 -13.40 13.99 -5.73
CA LYS A 2 -12.65 13.08 -6.61
C LYS A 2 -11.60 12.32 -5.79
N VAL A 3 -11.57 11.01 -5.94
CA VAL A 3 -10.66 10.12 -5.18
C VAL A 3 -9.77 9.34 -6.14
N LEU A 4 -8.46 9.39 -5.87
CA LEU A 4 -7.46 8.47 -6.42
C LEU A 4 -7.15 7.41 -5.39
N GLN A 5 -7.43 6.14 -5.70
CA GLN A 5 -7.10 5.00 -4.86
C GLN A 5 -5.86 4.31 -5.42
N ILE A 6 -4.79 4.23 -4.63
CA ILE A 6 -3.52 3.58 -4.98
C ILE A 6 -3.40 2.28 -4.21
N CYS A 7 -3.34 1.14 -4.92
CA CYS A 7 -3.40 -0.20 -4.36
C CYS A 7 -2.08 -0.96 -4.57
N HIS A 8 -1.61 -1.64 -3.53
CA HIS A 8 -0.40 -2.49 -3.59
C HIS A 8 -0.66 -3.86 -4.25
N LYS A 9 -1.91 -4.16 -4.56
CA LYS A 9 -2.37 -5.36 -5.29
C LYS A 9 -3.76 -5.13 -5.88
N PRO A 10 -4.13 -5.88 -6.93
CA PRO A 10 -5.45 -5.76 -7.54
C PRO A 10 -6.57 -6.14 -6.56
N PRO A 11 -7.73 -5.45 -6.62
CA PRO A 11 -8.91 -5.83 -5.83
C PRO A 11 -9.53 -7.15 -6.26
N LEU A 12 -9.31 -7.56 -7.53
CA LEU A 12 -9.78 -8.82 -8.10
C LEU A 12 -8.66 -9.52 -8.89
N PRO A 13 -8.63 -10.88 -8.88
CA PRO A 13 -9.51 -11.78 -8.15
C PRO A 13 -9.31 -11.67 -6.63
N SER A 14 -10.37 -11.99 -5.87
CA SER A 14 -10.37 -11.90 -4.39
C SER A 14 -9.61 -13.08 -3.77
N THR A 15 -8.29 -13.11 -3.96
CA THR A 15 -7.40 -14.21 -3.53
C THR A 15 -7.11 -14.22 -2.03
N ASP A 16 -7.27 -13.08 -1.37
CA ASP A 16 -7.06 -12.93 0.07
C ASP A 16 -7.92 -11.81 0.67
N GLY A 17 -7.91 -11.71 2.01
CA GLY A 17 -8.70 -10.70 2.74
C GLY A 17 -8.36 -9.26 2.35
N GLY A 18 -7.12 -8.97 1.96
CA GLY A 18 -6.73 -7.64 1.51
C GLY A 18 -7.35 -7.27 0.16
N CYS A 19 -7.39 -8.21 -0.81
CA CYS A 19 -8.07 -8.01 -2.09
C CYS A 19 -9.57 -7.74 -1.87
N ILE A 20 -10.23 -8.55 -1.01
CA ILE A 20 -11.64 -8.38 -0.65
C ILE A 20 -11.87 -6.99 -0.04
N ALA A 21 -11.01 -6.59 0.89
CA ALA A 21 -11.12 -5.31 1.57
C ALA A 21 -10.94 -4.11 0.62
N ILE A 22 -9.96 -4.17 -0.30
CA ILE A 22 -9.76 -3.15 -1.34
C ILE A 22 -10.99 -3.08 -2.25
N ASN A 23 -11.50 -4.23 -2.73
CA ASN A 23 -12.66 -4.30 -3.61
C ASN A 23 -13.91 -3.67 -2.95
N ASN A 24 -14.16 -3.98 -1.69
CA ASN A 24 -15.30 -3.44 -0.96
C ASN A 24 -15.22 -1.91 -0.80
N ILE A 25 -14.03 -1.39 -0.49
CA ILE A 25 -13.82 0.07 -0.42
C ILE A 25 -14.00 0.72 -1.78
N SER A 26 -13.41 0.16 -2.84
CA SER A 26 -13.58 0.68 -4.20
C SER A 26 -15.05 0.73 -4.61
N LYS A 27 -15.80 -0.36 -4.38
CA LYS A 27 -17.24 -0.43 -4.67
C LYS A 27 -18.05 0.56 -3.84
N GLY A 28 -17.71 0.70 -2.54
CA GLY A 28 -18.35 1.68 -1.66
C GLY A 28 -18.12 3.11 -2.16
N LEU A 29 -16.87 3.46 -2.49
CA LEU A 29 -16.54 4.77 -3.02
C LEU A 29 -17.23 5.04 -4.36
N ILE A 30 -17.29 4.07 -5.29
CA ILE A 30 -18.00 4.19 -6.55
C ILE A 30 -19.50 4.42 -6.31
N LYS A 31 -20.10 3.69 -5.36
CA LYS A 31 -21.52 3.83 -5.02
C LYS A 31 -21.84 5.24 -4.52
N GLU A 32 -21.01 5.81 -3.67
CA GLU A 32 -21.24 7.11 -3.04
C GLU A 32 -20.84 8.30 -3.95
N LEU A 33 -19.79 8.13 -4.78
CA LEU A 33 -19.21 9.22 -5.57
C LEU A 33 -19.53 9.13 -7.07
N GLY A 34 -20.11 8.04 -7.53
CA GLY A 34 -20.34 7.73 -8.94
C GLY A 34 -19.12 7.18 -9.66
N SER A 35 -17.95 7.74 -9.41
CA SER A 35 -16.69 7.27 -9.99
C SER A 35 -15.47 7.62 -9.13
N ILE A 36 -14.40 6.83 -9.30
CA ILE A 36 -13.08 7.05 -8.70
C ILE A 36 -12.01 6.76 -9.76
N LYS A 37 -10.75 7.05 -9.44
CA LYS A 37 -9.60 6.53 -10.19
C LYS A 37 -8.88 5.50 -9.35
N VAL A 38 -8.61 4.32 -9.91
CA VAL A 38 -7.86 3.25 -9.24
C VAL A 38 -6.57 2.96 -9.99
N LEU A 39 -5.45 3.04 -9.30
CA LEU A 39 -4.15 2.57 -9.78
C LEU A 39 -3.70 1.40 -8.90
N THR A 40 -3.25 0.32 -9.51
CA THR A 40 -2.85 -0.87 -8.77
C THR A 40 -1.52 -1.44 -9.24
N ILE A 41 -0.72 -1.88 -8.29
CA ILE A 41 0.41 -2.76 -8.57
C ILE A 41 -0.15 -4.16 -8.83
N ASN A 42 0.39 -4.86 -9.83
CA ASN A 42 0.22 -6.29 -10.00
C ASN A 42 1.57 -7.00 -9.86
N THR A 43 1.54 -8.22 -9.38
CA THR A 43 2.73 -9.04 -9.12
C THR A 43 2.49 -10.46 -9.59
N LEU A 44 3.53 -11.29 -9.59
CA LEU A 44 3.35 -12.73 -9.90
C LEU A 44 2.36 -13.41 -8.94
N LYS A 45 2.33 -12.98 -7.67
CA LYS A 45 1.40 -13.53 -6.67
C LYS A 45 -0.03 -13.01 -6.85
N HIS A 46 -0.16 -11.76 -7.29
CA HIS A 46 -1.45 -11.08 -7.48
C HIS A 46 -1.51 -10.53 -8.90
N PRO A 47 -1.80 -11.37 -9.90
CA PRO A 47 -1.90 -10.94 -11.29
C PRO A 47 -3.14 -10.06 -11.51
N PHE A 48 -3.04 -9.15 -12.48
CA PHE A 48 -4.14 -8.30 -12.90
C PHE A 48 -4.69 -8.81 -14.24
N ASP A 49 -6.00 -9.03 -14.30
CA ASP A 49 -6.72 -9.32 -15.54
C ASP A 49 -8.07 -8.58 -15.53
N LEU A 50 -8.29 -7.73 -16.52
CA LEU A 50 -9.54 -6.97 -16.68
C LEU A 50 -10.78 -7.88 -16.81
N LYS A 51 -10.63 -9.13 -17.25
CA LYS A 51 -11.73 -10.10 -17.32
C LYS A 51 -12.36 -10.43 -15.97
N ASN A 52 -11.62 -10.21 -14.88
CA ASN A 52 -12.15 -10.42 -13.53
C ASN A 52 -13.09 -9.31 -13.05
N PHE A 53 -13.19 -8.20 -13.80
CA PHE A 53 -13.97 -7.03 -13.42
C PHE A 53 -15.22 -6.88 -14.28
N ASP A 54 -16.33 -6.55 -13.66
CA ASP A 54 -17.53 -6.19 -14.42
C ASP A 54 -17.36 -4.83 -15.17
N LYS A 55 -18.11 -4.66 -16.25
CA LYS A 55 -18.01 -3.47 -17.12
C LYS A 55 -18.30 -2.17 -16.36
N ASN A 56 -19.22 -2.21 -15.40
CA ASN A 56 -19.59 -1.04 -14.62
C ASN A 56 -18.45 -0.63 -13.66
N TYR A 57 -17.81 -1.62 -13.03
CA TYR A 57 -16.61 -1.37 -12.21
C TYR A 57 -15.49 -0.74 -13.05
N ILE A 58 -15.15 -1.32 -14.22
CA ILE A 58 -14.10 -0.79 -15.10
C ILE A 58 -14.40 0.66 -15.49
N LYS A 59 -15.63 0.94 -15.92
CA LYS A 59 -16.06 2.27 -16.34
C LYS A 59 -15.92 3.29 -15.21
N ASN A 60 -16.36 2.94 -14.00
CA ASN A 60 -16.45 3.89 -12.90
C ASN A 60 -15.17 3.96 -12.04
N SER A 61 -14.31 2.95 -12.08
CA SER A 61 -13.01 2.96 -11.40
C SER A 61 -11.87 3.44 -12.29
N LYS A 62 -12.04 3.39 -13.62
CA LYS A 62 -10.98 3.66 -14.62
C LYS A 62 -9.65 2.98 -14.23
N ILE A 63 -9.75 1.73 -13.75
CA ILE A 63 -8.62 1.00 -13.16
C ILE A 63 -7.48 0.79 -14.15
N GLU A 64 -6.27 1.12 -13.73
CA GLU A 64 -5.02 0.85 -14.45
C GLU A 64 -4.04 0.09 -13.54
N SER A 65 -3.19 -0.74 -14.13
CA SER A 65 -2.24 -1.58 -13.41
C SER A 65 -0.85 -1.53 -14.02
N THR A 66 0.17 -1.64 -13.14
CA THR A 66 1.57 -1.80 -13.54
C THR A 66 2.15 -3.03 -12.87
N PHE A 67 2.89 -3.85 -13.62
CA PHE A 67 3.60 -4.99 -13.05
C PHE A 67 4.82 -4.53 -12.25
N VAL A 68 4.98 -5.10 -11.05
CA VAL A 68 6.14 -4.88 -10.17
C VAL A 68 6.67 -6.23 -9.69
N ASP A 69 7.93 -6.49 -9.95
CA ASP A 69 8.60 -7.68 -9.41
C ASP A 69 8.97 -7.44 -7.94
N THR A 70 8.18 -8.03 -7.06
CA THR A 70 8.36 -7.94 -5.61
C THR A 70 9.14 -9.12 -5.02
N LYS A 71 9.85 -9.91 -5.86
CA LYS A 71 10.67 -11.02 -5.38
C LYS A 71 11.72 -10.51 -4.40
N LEU A 72 11.94 -11.31 -3.34
CA LEU A 72 12.98 -11.03 -2.37
C LEU A 72 14.36 -11.18 -3.02
N ASN A 73 15.10 -10.07 -3.11
CA ASN A 73 16.52 -10.11 -3.38
C ASN A 73 17.28 -10.13 -2.05
N ILE A 74 17.95 -11.22 -1.75
CA ILE A 74 18.66 -11.43 -0.48
C ILE A 74 19.77 -10.38 -0.30
N VAL A 75 20.45 -9.98 -1.37
CA VAL A 75 21.53 -8.97 -1.32
C VAL A 75 20.96 -7.60 -0.96
N ASP A 76 19.82 -7.21 -1.58
CA ASP A 76 19.16 -5.94 -1.28
C ASP A 76 18.54 -5.94 0.13
N ALA A 77 18.05 -7.09 0.59
CA ALA A 77 17.53 -7.25 1.95
C ALA A 77 18.64 -7.03 3.01
N PHE A 78 19.85 -7.52 2.76
CA PHE A 78 21.00 -7.29 3.66
C PHE A 78 21.52 -5.85 3.60
N SER A 79 21.64 -5.25 2.42
CA SER A 79 22.09 -3.86 2.28
C SER A 79 21.11 -2.87 2.93
N ASN A 80 19.82 -3.12 2.87
CA ASN A 80 18.78 -2.29 3.52
C ASN A 80 18.70 -2.49 5.05
N LEU A 81 19.29 -3.54 5.62
CA LEU A 81 19.48 -3.64 7.08
C LEU A 81 20.44 -2.57 7.62
N VAL A 82 21.33 -2.08 6.77
CA VAL A 82 22.33 -1.05 7.10
C VAL A 82 21.79 0.35 6.80
N THR A 83 20.96 0.49 5.78
CA THR A 83 20.26 1.74 5.43
C THR A 83 18.88 1.73 6.09
N TYR A 84 18.54 2.73 6.86
CA TYR A 84 17.31 2.85 7.67
C TYR A 84 15.97 2.66 6.91
N ASP A 85 15.99 2.32 5.63
CA ASP A 85 14.82 2.03 4.83
C ASP A 85 14.34 0.59 4.98
N SER A 86 13.06 0.41 5.27
CA SER A 86 12.49 -0.93 5.34
C SER A 86 12.42 -1.57 3.97
N TYR A 87 13.27 -2.56 3.69
CA TYR A 87 13.26 -3.32 2.43
C TYR A 87 11.87 -3.91 2.09
N ASN A 88 11.12 -4.31 3.11
CA ASN A 88 9.76 -4.81 2.90
C ASN A 88 8.85 -3.80 2.22
N ILE A 89 9.13 -2.53 2.37
CA ILE A 89 8.37 -1.43 1.78
C ILE A 89 9.00 -1.00 0.45
N SER A 90 10.32 -0.77 0.42
CA SER A 90 11.01 -0.25 -0.77
C SER A 90 10.86 -1.15 -2.01
N ARG A 91 10.74 -2.47 -1.84
CA ARG A 91 10.51 -3.42 -2.93
C ARG A 91 9.18 -3.21 -3.68
N PHE A 92 8.25 -2.45 -3.12
CA PHE A 92 6.99 -2.07 -3.79
C PHE A 92 7.12 -0.77 -4.60
N PHE A 93 8.26 -0.09 -4.53
CA PHE A 93 8.53 1.04 -5.40
C PHE A 93 8.91 0.57 -6.80
N SER A 94 8.27 1.15 -7.80
CA SER A 94 8.56 0.93 -9.22
C SER A 94 8.59 2.27 -9.94
N PRO A 95 9.64 2.58 -10.73
CA PRO A 95 9.67 3.77 -11.57
C PRO A 95 8.49 3.86 -12.53
N ASP A 96 8.06 2.74 -13.13
CA ASP A 96 6.94 2.69 -14.07
C ASP A 96 5.61 3.00 -13.39
N PHE A 97 5.37 2.42 -12.20
CA PHE A 97 4.16 2.75 -11.43
C PHE A 97 4.19 4.19 -10.92
N ASN A 98 5.37 4.68 -10.54
CA ASN A 98 5.56 6.08 -10.19
C ASN A 98 5.25 7.03 -11.35
N ALA A 99 5.71 6.69 -12.57
CA ALA A 99 5.41 7.44 -13.79
C ALA A 99 3.90 7.45 -14.10
N LEU A 100 3.20 6.32 -13.87
CA LEU A 100 1.75 6.23 -14.03
C LEU A 100 1.02 7.15 -13.01
N ILE A 101 1.47 7.18 -11.76
CA ILE A 101 0.93 8.10 -10.74
C ILE A 101 1.13 9.56 -11.17
N ILE A 102 2.35 9.94 -11.59
CA ILE A 102 2.65 11.30 -12.05
C ILE A 102 1.76 11.69 -13.24
N LYS A 103 1.66 10.81 -14.24
CA LYS A 103 0.78 11.01 -15.40
C LYS A 103 -0.67 11.28 -14.98
N THR A 104 -1.18 10.47 -14.05
CA THR A 104 -2.54 10.58 -13.54
C THR A 104 -2.76 11.90 -12.80
N LEU A 105 -1.84 12.27 -11.90
CA LEU A 105 -1.95 13.52 -11.12
C LEU A 105 -1.79 14.78 -11.98
N LYS A 106 -1.07 14.69 -13.11
CA LYS A 106 -0.97 15.80 -14.08
C LYS A 106 -2.20 15.93 -14.98
N SER A 107 -2.91 14.83 -15.24
CA SER A 107 -4.09 14.82 -16.10
C SER A 107 -5.39 15.17 -15.41
N GLU A 108 -5.48 14.96 -14.09
CA GLU A 108 -6.68 15.15 -13.29
C GLU A 108 -6.35 15.54 -11.85
N SER A 109 -7.10 16.48 -11.28
CA SER A 109 -7.00 16.85 -9.86
C SER A 109 -7.87 15.95 -8.99
N PHE A 110 -7.39 15.62 -7.80
CA PHE A 110 -8.08 14.80 -6.80
C PHE A 110 -8.17 15.55 -5.48
N ASP A 111 -9.27 15.37 -4.75
CA ASP A 111 -9.43 15.89 -3.39
C ASP A 111 -8.70 14.99 -2.38
N ILE A 112 -8.75 13.68 -2.61
CA ILE A 112 -8.15 12.66 -1.75
C ILE A 112 -7.34 11.67 -2.58
N VAL A 113 -6.14 11.34 -2.10
CA VAL A 113 -5.38 10.16 -2.50
C VAL A 113 -5.44 9.16 -1.36
N LEU A 114 -6.14 8.03 -1.60
CA LEU A 114 -6.27 6.92 -0.67
C LEU A 114 -5.18 5.88 -0.94
N LEU A 115 -4.26 5.72 -0.01
CA LEU A 115 -3.20 4.73 -0.06
C LEU A 115 -3.67 3.44 0.62
N GLU A 116 -3.80 2.36 -0.15
CA GLU A 116 -4.20 1.05 0.36
C GLU A 116 -3.00 0.26 0.86
N SER A 117 -2.83 0.22 2.19
CA SER A 117 -1.72 -0.43 2.87
C SER A 117 -0.42 0.39 2.92
N LEU A 118 0.41 0.08 3.90
CA LEU A 118 1.74 0.64 4.11
C LEU A 118 2.66 0.47 2.87
N PHE A 119 2.41 -0.57 2.07
CA PHE A 119 3.22 -0.87 0.87
C PHE A 119 3.06 0.14 -0.28
N THR A 120 2.09 1.05 -0.20
CA THR A 120 1.93 2.15 -1.18
C THR A 120 2.54 3.48 -0.72
N THR A 121 3.06 3.52 0.50
CA THR A 121 3.64 4.75 1.08
C THR A 121 4.93 5.25 0.40
N PRO A 122 5.72 4.45 -0.34
CA PRO A 122 6.85 4.97 -1.13
C PRO A 122 6.46 6.05 -2.14
N TYR A 123 5.18 6.14 -2.51
CA TYR A 123 4.67 7.11 -3.48
C TYR A 123 4.17 8.42 -2.84
N ILE A 124 4.24 8.58 -1.52
CA ILE A 124 3.80 9.80 -0.80
C ILE A 124 4.49 11.05 -1.33
N GLU A 125 5.81 11.03 -1.49
CA GLU A 125 6.57 12.17 -1.98
C GLU A 125 6.14 12.57 -3.40
N THR A 126 5.86 11.57 -4.26
CA THR A 126 5.33 11.83 -5.59
C THR A 126 3.96 12.51 -5.53
N VAL A 127 3.07 12.03 -4.67
CA VAL A 127 1.76 12.66 -4.50
C VAL A 127 1.89 14.09 -4.00
N ARG A 128 2.77 14.34 -3.03
CA ARG A 128 3.03 15.69 -2.49
C ARG A 128 3.61 16.65 -3.53
N ASN A 129 4.49 16.15 -4.40
CA ASN A 129 5.15 16.98 -5.42
C ASN A 129 4.22 17.33 -6.61
N TYR A 130 3.21 16.50 -6.89
CA TYR A 130 2.35 16.66 -8.08
C TYR A 130 0.89 16.93 -7.76
N SER A 131 0.50 17.01 -6.48
CA SER A 131 -0.88 17.24 -6.08
C SER A 131 -0.98 17.91 -4.70
N SER A 132 -2.02 18.72 -4.54
CA SER A 132 -2.45 19.28 -3.25
C SER A 132 -3.48 18.40 -2.52
N SER A 133 -3.74 17.20 -3.02
CA SER A 133 -4.71 16.25 -2.45
C SER A 133 -4.38 15.89 -0.99
N LYS A 134 -5.40 15.65 -0.20
CA LYS A 134 -5.23 15.02 1.12
C LYS A 134 -4.82 13.57 0.95
N ILE A 135 -3.77 13.14 1.65
CA ILE A 135 -3.29 11.77 1.64
C ILE A 135 -3.85 11.03 2.85
N ILE A 136 -4.64 10.00 2.59
CA ILE A 136 -5.20 9.13 3.62
C ILE A 136 -4.58 7.74 3.46
N LEU A 137 -3.93 7.25 4.52
CA LEU A 137 -3.44 5.88 4.57
C LEU A 137 -4.52 4.98 5.16
N ARG A 138 -4.98 3.99 4.40
CA ARG A 138 -5.78 2.90 4.93
C ARG A 138 -4.87 1.76 5.38
N SER A 139 -4.64 1.68 6.70
CA SER A 139 -3.81 0.64 7.28
C SER A 139 -4.58 -0.67 7.37
N HIS A 140 -4.12 -1.70 6.68
CA HIS A 140 -4.70 -3.04 6.72
C HIS A 140 -4.26 -3.80 7.97
N ASN A 141 -3.06 -3.52 8.47
CA ASN A 141 -2.46 -4.10 9.67
C ASN A 141 -1.39 -3.16 10.19
N LEU A 142 -1.00 -3.34 11.43
CA LEU A 142 0.28 -2.85 11.95
C LEU A 142 1.36 -3.85 11.54
N GLU A 143 2.04 -3.55 10.42
CA GLU A 143 2.98 -4.50 9.81
C GLU A 143 4.10 -4.89 10.77
N TYR A 144 4.65 -3.94 11.54
CA TYR A 144 5.70 -4.25 12.50
C TYR A 144 5.27 -5.27 13.57
N ILE A 145 3.98 -5.31 13.94
CA ILE A 145 3.46 -6.28 14.92
C ILE A 145 3.46 -7.70 14.34
N ILE A 146 3.11 -7.85 13.06
CA ILE A 146 3.16 -9.15 12.38
C ILE A 146 4.59 -9.71 12.45
N TRP A 147 5.59 -8.88 12.09
CA TRP A 147 6.99 -9.29 12.10
C TRP A 147 7.52 -9.53 13.53
N GLN A 148 7.04 -8.77 14.52
CA GLN A 148 7.37 -9.00 15.92
C GLN A 148 6.85 -10.36 16.43
N ARG A 149 5.63 -10.74 16.04
CA ARG A 149 5.06 -12.07 16.36
C ARG A 149 5.88 -13.18 15.72
N LEU A 150 6.17 -13.07 14.41
CA LEU A 150 7.00 -14.02 13.69
C LEU A 150 8.40 -14.17 14.33
N SER A 151 9.00 -13.08 14.82
CA SER A 151 10.25 -13.13 15.55
C SER A 151 10.14 -13.92 16.85
N ARG A 152 9.07 -13.72 17.63
CA ARG A 152 8.84 -14.43 18.90
C ARG A 152 8.66 -15.93 18.69
N GLU A 153 7.96 -16.32 17.62
CA GLU A 153 7.65 -17.71 17.28
C GLU A 153 8.83 -18.45 16.61
N SER A 154 9.84 -17.71 16.17
CA SER A 154 10.99 -18.33 15.48
C SER A 154 11.87 -19.12 16.45
N VAL A 155 12.07 -20.40 16.15
CA VAL A 155 12.96 -21.31 16.89
C VAL A 155 14.44 -21.08 16.53
N ASN A 156 14.72 -20.67 15.30
CA ASN A 156 16.08 -20.39 14.84
C ASN A 156 16.58 -19.06 15.40
N PRO A 157 17.67 -19.03 16.22
CA PRO A 157 18.12 -17.80 16.87
C PRO A 157 18.59 -16.72 15.89
N ALA A 158 19.27 -17.08 14.80
CA ALA A 158 19.70 -16.12 13.78
C ALA A 158 18.50 -15.49 13.08
N LYS A 159 17.50 -16.31 12.69
CA LYS A 159 16.23 -15.82 12.11
C LYS A 159 15.46 -14.94 13.09
N LYS A 160 15.46 -15.27 14.38
CA LYS A 160 14.80 -14.48 15.44
C LYS A 160 15.40 -13.08 15.55
N ILE A 161 16.73 -12.98 15.57
CA ILE A 161 17.45 -11.70 15.62
C ILE A 161 17.12 -10.88 14.37
N TYR A 162 17.21 -11.48 13.17
CA TYR A 162 16.89 -10.84 11.92
C TYR A 162 15.47 -10.27 11.90
N LEU A 163 14.46 -11.08 12.26
CA LEU A 163 13.07 -10.66 12.28
C LEU A 163 12.81 -9.57 13.33
N LYS A 164 13.53 -9.56 14.46
CA LYS A 164 13.45 -8.51 15.48
C LYS A 164 13.97 -7.18 14.95
N LEU A 165 15.12 -7.18 14.27
CA LEU A 165 15.68 -5.98 13.64
C LEU A 165 14.72 -5.42 12.58
N LEU A 166 14.21 -6.30 11.70
CA LEU A 166 13.27 -5.95 10.67
C LEU A 166 11.98 -5.33 11.24
N SER A 167 11.43 -5.93 12.31
CA SER A 167 10.24 -5.38 13.00
C SER A 167 10.53 -4.00 13.60
N SER A 168 11.73 -3.77 14.16
CA SER A 168 12.10 -2.45 14.70
C SER A 168 12.22 -1.39 13.61
N GLN A 169 12.88 -1.71 12.49
CA GLN A 169 12.95 -0.80 11.34
C GLN A 169 11.57 -0.46 10.80
N LEU A 170 10.72 -1.49 10.66
CA LEU A 170 9.37 -1.31 10.14
C LEU A 170 8.51 -0.46 11.09
N LYS A 171 8.66 -0.63 12.42
CA LYS A 171 7.99 0.23 13.40
C LYS A 171 8.38 1.69 13.23
N ASN A 172 9.67 1.98 13.13
CA ASN A 172 10.16 3.34 12.93
C ASN A 172 9.63 3.94 11.62
N TYR A 173 9.60 3.14 10.55
CA TYR A 173 9.05 3.54 9.28
C TYR A 173 7.55 3.88 9.38
N GLU A 174 6.71 2.97 9.93
CA GLU A 174 5.27 3.18 10.10
C GLU A 174 4.97 4.45 10.90
N LEU A 175 5.66 4.66 12.02
CA LEU A 175 5.46 5.86 12.84
C LEU A 175 5.91 7.16 12.13
N ASN A 176 6.97 7.10 11.32
CA ASN A 176 7.43 8.25 10.55
C ASN A 176 6.47 8.60 9.40
N ILE A 177 5.82 7.62 8.79
CA ILE A 177 4.82 7.83 7.74
C ILE A 177 3.64 8.64 8.25
N LEU A 178 3.23 8.50 9.52
CA LEU A 178 2.13 9.27 10.10
C LEU A 178 2.36 10.79 10.02
N LYS A 179 3.61 11.24 10.03
CA LYS A 179 3.98 12.65 9.90
C LYS A 179 3.86 13.19 8.47
N LYS A 180 3.74 12.29 7.48
CA LYS A 180 3.73 12.62 6.05
C LYS A 180 2.34 12.56 5.41
N ILE A 181 1.34 12.08 6.15
CA ILE A 181 -0.04 11.89 5.69
C ILE A 181 -1.01 12.83 6.42
N ASP A 182 -2.19 13.06 5.84
CA ASP A 182 -3.22 13.91 6.44
C ASP A 182 -4.20 13.14 7.33
N GLY A 183 -4.23 11.81 7.20
CA GLY A 183 -5.06 10.95 8.04
C GLY A 183 -4.80 9.48 7.84
N ILE A 184 -5.26 8.69 8.82
CA ILE A 184 -5.16 7.24 8.79
C ILE A 184 -6.54 6.61 9.05
N ALA A 185 -6.89 5.60 8.25
CA ALA A 185 -8.06 4.76 8.44
C ALA A 185 -7.61 3.35 8.82
N THR A 186 -7.89 2.94 10.04
CA THR A 186 -7.58 1.59 10.54
C THR A 186 -8.78 0.68 10.38
N ILE A 187 -8.53 -0.64 10.29
CA ILE A 187 -9.60 -1.64 10.19
C ILE A 187 -10.17 -2.06 11.54
N SER A 188 -9.50 -1.73 12.66
CA SER A 188 -9.94 -2.06 14.00
C SER A 188 -9.67 -0.93 15.01
N ASN A 189 -10.48 -0.86 16.07
CA ASN A 189 -10.23 0.04 17.19
C ASN A 189 -8.93 -0.30 17.92
N GLN A 190 -8.53 -1.57 17.93
CA GLN A 190 -7.27 -2.00 18.54
C GLN A 190 -6.07 -1.40 17.78
N ASP A 191 -6.10 -1.42 16.45
CA ASP A 191 -5.03 -0.81 15.63
C ASP A 191 -5.04 0.71 15.78
N LYS A 192 -6.23 1.34 15.80
CA LYS A 192 -6.36 2.77 16.05
C LYS A 192 -5.67 3.19 17.35
N ASN A 193 -5.94 2.49 18.44
CA ASN A 193 -5.35 2.83 19.75
C ASN A 193 -3.82 2.74 19.72
N LYS A 194 -3.27 1.75 19.01
CA LYS A 194 -1.81 1.59 18.87
C LYS A 194 -1.13 2.66 18.02
N TYR A 195 -1.86 3.33 17.14
CA TYR A 195 -1.34 4.49 16.42
C TYR A 195 -1.42 5.79 17.25
N LEU A 196 -2.21 5.79 18.33
CA LEU A 196 -2.37 6.93 19.24
C LEU A 196 -1.40 6.88 20.44
N GLU A 197 -0.81 5.70 20.73
CA GLU A 197 0.24 5.49 21.73
C GLU A 197 1.60 6.05 21.25
#